data_4bb075599b1fe8236879fa1cb374e34c
#
_entry.id   4bb075599b1fe8236879fa1cb374e34c
#
_cell.length_a   1.000
_cell.length_b   1.000
_cell.length_c   1.000
_cell.angle_alpha   90.00
_cell.angle_beta   90.00
_cell.angle_gamma   90.00
#
_symmetry.space_group_name_H-M   'P 1'
#
loop_
_entity.id
_entity.type
_entity.pdbx_description
1 polymer ?
#
loop_
_entity_poly.entity_id
_entity_poly.type
_entity_poly.pdbx_seq_one_letter_code
_entity_poly.pdbx_strand_id
1 'polypeptide(L)'
;WIRENPGKTRVAAKGDVRKCYPSINRRKMKRMLEKQVRNEDLLYLTFILIDSFDQGLSIGSYLSQWLCNYYLSAAYHYAAEKLFKRKKHRDGTTEEIRLINHVLFYMDDFILIGSRKADVRKAMKLLVKYMNEYLDLTVKPDWKLFRIDWIDKEGKHHGEPIDMMGFKIYRDHTEVRRSIFLRGRRAFVKAGKYAEKGKAIPL
;
A
#
# COMPACT_ATOMS: atom_id res chain seq x y z
N TRP A 1 7.32 13.02 5.26
CA TRP A 1 5.91 13.45 5.38
C TRP A 1 5.46 13.52 6.83
N ILE A 2 5.51 12.41 7.58
CA ILE A 2 5.00 12.37 8.96
C ILE A 2 5.81 13.26 9.91
N ARG A 3 7.10 13.45 9.66
CA ARG A 3 7.99 14.30 10.46
C ARG A 3 7.82 15.78 10.14
N GLU A 4 7.72 16.12 8.87
CA GLU A 4 7.66 17.51 8.38
C GLU A 4 6.30 18.19 8.65
N ASN A 5 5.21 17.42 8.55
CA ASN A 5 3.85 17.96 8.65
C ASN A 5 2.98 17.19 9.67
N PRO A 6 3.28 17.27 10.98
CA PRO A 6 2.56 16.50 11.99
C PRO A 6 1.07 16.83 12.05
N GLY A 7 0.68 18.08 11.71
CA GLY A 7 -0.73 18.49 11.66
C GLY A 7 -1.54 17.83 10.56
N LYS A 8 -0.91 17.54 9.41
CA LYS A 8 -1.54 16.88 8.24
C LYS A 8 -1.48 15.36 8.28
N THR A 9 -0.66 14.79 9.17
CA THR A 9 -0.36 13.35 9.25
C THR A 9 -0.69 12.78 10.64
N ARG A 10 -1.92 13.02 11.12
CA ARG A 10 -2.34 12.60 12.48
C ARG A 10 -2.89 11.18 12.51
N VAL A 11 -3.52 10.73 11.44
CA VAL A 11 -4.28 9.48 11.38
C VAL A 11 -3.93 8.74 10.13
N ALA A 12 -3.81 7.41 10.23
CA ALA A 12 -3.65 6.53 9.10
C ALA A 12 -4.74 5.47 9.05
N ALA A 13 -5.09 5.05 7.82
CA ALA A 13 -5.82 3.82 7.56
C ALA A 13 -4.94 2.92 6.71
N LYS A 14 -4.65 1.70 7.19
CA LYS A 14 -3.87 0.70 6.47
C LYS A 14 -4.79 -0.44 6.03
N GLY A 15 -4.68 -0.83 4.77
CA GLY A 15 -5.39 -1.94 4.17
C GLY A 15 -4.47 -2.83 3.35
N ASP A 16 -4.97 -4.02 3.02
CA ASP A 16 -4.28 -5.05 2.26
C ASP A 16 -5.29 -5.67 1.27
N VAL A 17 -4.87 -5.90 0.03
CA VAL A 17 -5.71 -6.52 -1.00
C VAL A 17 -5.65 -8.03 -0.87
N ARG A 18 -6.82 -8.65 -0.68
CA ARG A 18 -6.92 -10.10 -0.56
C ARG A 18 -6.51 -10.79 -1.85
N LYS A 19 -5.50 -11.67 -1.77
CA LYS A 19 -5.01 -12.46 -2.93
C LYS A 19 -4.80 -11.58 -4.18
N CYS A 20 -4.08 -10.46 -4.06
CA CYS A 20 -3.99 -9.42 -5.08
C CYS A 20 -3.70 -9.99 -6.47
N TYR A 21 -2.59 -10.71 -6.65
CA TYR A 21 -2.17 -11.25 -7.95
C TYR A 21 -3.21 -12.18 -8.61
N PRO A 22 -3.74 -13.23 -7.94
CA PRO A 22 -4.77 -14.08 -8.52
C PRO A 22 -6.09 -13.37 -8.78
N SER A 23 -6.37 -12.27 -8.06
CA SER A 23 -7.64 -11.53 -8.17
C SER A 23 -7.65 -10.50 -9.30
N ILE A 24 -6.49 -10.21 -9.93
CA ILE A 24 -6.43 -9.24 -11.02
C ILE A 24 -7.26 -9.73 -12.22
N ASN A 25 -8.22 -8.90 -12.63
CA ASN A 25 -9.03 -9.16 -13.81
C ASN A 25 -8.23 -8.90 -15.08
N ARG A 26 -7.81 -9.97 -15.77
CA ARG A 26 -6.99 -9.91 -16.99
C ARG A 26 -7.64 -9.11 -18.12
N ARG A 27 -8.97 -9.21 -18.28
CA ARG A 27 -9.70 -8.44 -19.31
C ARG A 27 -9.62 -6.94 -19.04
N LYS A 28 -9.82 -6.52 -17.79
CA LYS A 28 -9.67 -5.11 -17.38
C LYS A 28 -8.22 -4.65 -17.55
N MET A 29 -7.24 -5.47 -17.15
CA MET A 29 -5.82 -5.20 -17.34
C MET A 29 -5.48 -4.94 -18.81
N LYS A 30 -5.89 -5.81 -19.71
CA LYS A 30 -5.65 -5.66 -21.16
C LYS A 30 -6.25 -4.36 -21.69
N ARG A 31 -7.50 -4.04 -21.34
CA ARG A 31 -8.14 -2.76 -21.71
C ARG A 31 -7.39 -1.53 -21.18
N MET A 32 -6.79 -1.63 -20.00
CA MET A 32 -5.95 -0.55 -19.45
C MET A 32 -4.66 -0.39 -20.26
N LEU A 33 -4.02 -1.50 -20.64
CA LEU A 33 -2.80 -1.49 -21.45
C LEU A 33 -3.05 -0.95 -22.85
N GLU A 34 -4.13 -1.34 -23.53
CA GLU A 34 -4.54 -0.84 -24.85
C GLU A 34 -4.65 0.68 -24.91
N LYS A 35 -5.05 1.31 -23.81
CA LYS A 35 -5.16 2.78 -23.72
C LYS A 35 -3.82 3.50 -23.62
N GLN A 36 -2.78 2.83 -23.18
CA GLN A 36 -1.48 3.44 -22.86
C GLN A 36 -0.37 3.02 -23.83
N VAL A 37 -0.38 1.78 -24.24
CA VAL A 37 0.65 1.21 -25.12
C VAL A 37 0.19 1.30 -26.57
N ARG A 38 0.95 1.99 -27.41
CA ARG A 38 0.63 2.16 -28.84
C ARG A 38 1.27 1.12 -29.75
N ASN A 39 2.31 0.43 -29.25
CA ASN A 39 3.02 -0.60 -30.00
C ASN A 39 2.21 -1.91 -29.97
N GLU A 40 1.67 -2.32 -31.12
CA GLU A 40 0.80 -3.49 -31.25
C GLU A 40 1.55 -4.81 -30.99
N ASP A 41 2.80 -4.92 -31.43
CA ASP A 41 3.62 -6.12 -31.19
C ASP A 41 3.90 -6.31 -29.69
N LEU A 42 4.20 -5.22 -28.99
CA LEU A 42 4.40 -5.26 -27.54
C LEU A 42 3.11 -5.63 -26.79
N LEU A 43 1.96 -5.10 -27.23
CA LEU A 43 0.65 -5.48 -26.67
C LEU A 43 0.37 -6.96 -26.90
N TYR A 44 0.58 -7.44 -28.13
CA TYR A 44 0.37 -8.83 -28.48
C TYR A 44 1.20 -9.78 -27.61
N LEU A 45 2.52 -9.55 -27.52
CA LEU A 45 3.40 -10.33 -26.65
C LEU A 45 2.98 -10.29 -25.19
N THR A 46 2.63 -9.09 -24.69
CA THR A 46 2.18 -8.93 -23.30
C THR A 46 0.88 -9.69 -23.04
N PHE A 47 -0.04 -9.71 -24.00
CA PHE A 47 -1.31 -10.44 -23.87
C PHE A 47 -1.11 -11.96 -23.88
N ILE A 48 -0.22 -12.48 -24.71
CA ILE A 48 0.16 -13.90 -24.68
C ILE A 48 0.70 -14.27 -23.30
N LEU A 49 1.59 -13.45 -22.73
CA LEU A 49 2.17 -13.69 -21.42
C LEU A 49 1.11 -13.63 -20.31
N ILE A 50 0.18 -12.67 -20.38
CA ILE A 50 -0.92 -12.57 -19.40
C ILE A 50 -1.85 -13.79 -19.51
N ASP A 51 -2.11 -14.29 -20.73
CA ASP A 51 -3.00 -15.44 -20.96
C ASP A 51 -2.35 -16.78 -20.59
N SER A 52 -1.03 -16.84 -20.55
CA SER A 52 -0.31 -18.04 -20.09
C SER A 52 -0.46 -18.35 -18.61
N PHE A 53 -0.96 -17.40 -17.82
CA PHE A 53 -1.22 -17.62 -16.38
C PHE A 53 -2.57 -18.33 -16.19
N ASP A 54 -2.65 -19.26 -15.24
CA ASP A 54 -3.91 -19.99 -14.96
C ASP A 54 -5.01 -19.06 -14.43
N GLN A 55 -4.67 -18.20 -13.46
CA GLN A 55 -5.61 -17.26 -12.85
C GLN A 55 -4.92 -15.93 -12.51
N GLY A 56 -5.52 -14.81 -12.91
CA GLY A 56 -5.01 -13.47 -12.63
C GLY A 56 -3.57 -13.29 -13.14
N LEU A 57 -2.66 -12.94 -12.25
CA LEU A 57 -1.22 -12.87 -12.50
C LEU A 57 -0.47 -13.91 -11.65
N SER A 58 0.62 -14.47 -12.19
CA SER A 58 1.47 -15.41 -11.47
C SER A 58 2.28 -14.74 -10.37
N ILE A 59 2.42 -15.39 -9.23
CA ILE A 59 3.32 -14.96 -8.16
C ILE A 59 4.75 -15.36 -8.54
N GLY A 60 5.70 -14.43 -8.35
CA GLY A 60 7.14 -14.69 -8.63
C GLY A 60 7.61 -14.31 -10.03
N SER A 61 6.70 -13.98 -10.96
CA SER A 61 7.07 -13.40 -12.24
C SER A 61 7.39 -11.91 -12.12
N TYR A 62 8.50 -11.48 -12.69
CA TYR A 62 8.89 -10.07 -12.70
C TYR A 62 7.87 -9.20 -13.47
N LEU A 63 7.38 -9.70 -14.60
CA LEU A 63 6.32 -9.05 -15.38
C LEU A 63 5.05 -8.86 -14.54
N SER A 64 4.65 -9.88 -13.78
CA SER A 64 3.45 -9.81 -12.92
C SER A 64 3.55 -8.70 -11.88
N GLN A 65 4.75 -8.43 -11.35
CA GLN A 65 4.96 -7.35 -10.40
C GLN A 65 4.69 -5.97 -11.01
N TRP A 66 5.18 -5.74 -12.23
CA TRP A 66 4.92 -4.50 -12.97
C TRP A 66 3.45 -4.34 -13.33
N LEU A 67 2.83 -5.40 -13.85
CA LEU A 67 1.42 -5.40 -14.22
C LEU A 67 0.50 -5.19 -13.00
N CYS A 68 0.83 -5.79 -11.85
CA CYS A 68 0.10 -5.58 -10.61
C CYS A 68 0.16 -4.11 -10.16
N ASN A 69 1.36 -3.51 -10.14
CA ASN A 69 1.52 -2.10 -9.81
C ASN A 69 0.78 -1.18 -10.80
N TYR A 70 0.84 -1.50 -12.09
CA TYR A 70 0.11 -0.76 -13.10
C TYR A 70 -1.40 -0.85 -12.87
N TYR A 71 -1.94 -2.04 -12.57
CA TYR A 71 -3.36 -2.22 -12.27
C TYR A 71 -3.81 -1.44 -11.04
N LEU A 72 -3.01 -1.48 -9.98
CA LEU A 72 -3.26 -0.77 -8.73
C LEU A 72 -3.07 0.76 -8.86
N SER A 73 -2.38 1.23 -9.90
CA SER A 73 -2.21 2.67 -10.14
C SER A 73 -3.55 3.39 -10.29
N ALA A 74 -4.59 2.72 -10.82
CA ALA A 74 -5.94 3.27 -10.90
C ALA A 74 -6.53 3.56 -9.51
N ALA A 75 -6.30 2.67 -8.53
CA ALA A 75 -6.72 2.90 -7.14
C ALA A 75 -5.90 4.02 -6.48
N TYR A 76 -4.60 4.07 -6.77
CA TYR A 76 -3.73 5.16 -6.31
C TYR A 76 -4.20 6.52 -6.82
N HIS A 77 -4.43 6.67 -8.13
CA HIS A 77 -4.91 7.92 -8.72
C HIS A 77 -6.30 8.30 -8.21
N TYR A 78 -7.21 7.32 -8.07
CA TYR A 78 -8.50 7.58 -7.43
C TYR A 78 -8.33 8.14 -6.01
N ALA A 79 -7.48 7.53 -5.20
CA ALA A 79 -7.24 7.99 -3.84
C ALA A 79 -6.57 9.36 -3.77
N ALA A 80 -5.58 9.61 -4.64
CA ALA A 80 -4.81 10.85 -4.66
C ALA A 80 -5.59 12.04 -5.23
N GLU A 81 -6.51 11.81 -6.17
CA GLU A 81 -7.10 12.85 -7.00
C GLU A 81 -8.61 13.02 -6.82
N LYS A 82 -9.34 12.01 -6.34
CA LYS A 82 -10.82 12.01 -6.35
C LYS A 82 -11.46 11.99 -4.96
N LEU A 83 -10.69 11.83 -3.89
CA LEU A 83 -11.23 11.74 -2.53
C LEU A 83 -11.37 13.11 -1.88
N PHE A 84 -12.47 13.79 -2.21
CA PHE A 84 -12.85 15.08 -1.66
C PHE A 84 -14.18 15.03 -0.91
N LYS A 85 -14.42 16.04 -0.06
CA LYS A 85 -15.72 16.39 0.48
C LYS A 85 -16.02 17.84 0.12
N ARG A 86 -17.30 18.15 -0.10
CA ARG A 86 -17.78 19.51 -0.31
C ARG A 86 -18.20 20.11 1.01
N LYS A 87 -17.74 21.31 1.29
CA LYS A 87 -18.14 22.12 2.44
C LYS A 87 -18.81 23.38 1.93
N LYS A 88 -20.09 23.56 2.26
CA LYS A 88 -20.80 24.81 2.01
C LYS A 88 -20.43 25.82 3.10
N HIS A 89 -20.07 27.01 2.70
CA HIS A 89 -19.86 28.16 3.56
C HIS A 89 -21.16 28.95 3.74
N ARG A 90 -21.20 29.83 4.75
CA ARG A 90 -22.40 30.67 5.03
C ARG A 90 -22.71 31.69 3.93
N ASP A 91 -21.70 32.06 3.15
CA ASP A 91 -21.80 32.94 1.98
C ASP A 91 -22.32 32.25 0.71
N GLY A 92 -22.70 30.96 0.80
CA GLY A 92 -23.19 30.15 -0.32
C GLY A 92 -22.09 29.51 -1.17
N THR A 93 -20.81 29.82 -0.95
CA THR A 93 -19.69 29.22 -1.68
C THR A 93 -19.47 27.77 -1.27
N THR A 94 -18.91 26.97 -2.17
CA THR A 94 -18.60 25.57 -1.91
C THR A 94 -17.11 25.33 -2.09
N GLU A 95 -16.46 24.82 -1.05
CA GLU A 95 -15.06 24.45 -1.04
C GLU A 95 -14.91 22.92 -1.14
N GLU A 96 -14.01 22.45 -2.01
CA GLU A 96 -13.62 21.05 -2.05
C GLU A 96 -12.40 20.80 -1.15
N ILE A 97 -12.60 20.01 -0.10
CA ILE A 97 -11.57 19.67 0.88
C ILE A 97 -11.14 18.22 0.67
N ARG A 98 -9.83 17.97 0.53
CA ARG A 98 -9.29 16.62 0.47
C ARG A 98 -9.57 15.83 1.74
N LEU A 99 -9.97 14.57 1.60
CA LEU A 99 -10.21 13.66 2.73
C LEU A 99 -8.90 13.12 3.32
N ILE A 100 -7.87 13.01 2.48
CA ILE A 100 -6.53 12.52 2.86
C ILE A 100 -5.44 13.46 2.31
N ASN A 101 -4.29 13.43 2.95
CA ASN A 101 -3.13 14.24 2.56
C ASN A 101 -2.10 13.42 1.78
N HIS A 102 -1.94 12.14 2.13
CA HIS A 102 -1.01 11.23 1.47
C HIS A 102 -1.63 9.86 1.28
N VAL A 103 -1.21 9.20 0.22
CA VAL A 103 -1.51 7.80 -0.08
C VAL A 103 -0.23 7.11 -0.54
N LEU A 104 -0.03 5.88 -0.10
CA LEU A 104 1.07 5.04 -0.54
C LEU A 104 0.53 3.63 -0.79
N PHE A 105 0.91 3.07 -1.94
CA PHE A 105 0.73 1.66 -2.28
C PHE A 105 2.10 0.98 -2.34
N TYR A 106 2.20 -0.18 -1.77
CA TYR A 106 3.34 -1.07 -1.90
C TYR A 106 2.81 -2.48 -2.16
N MET A 107 2.76 -2.84 -3.43
CA MET A 107 2.07 -4.04 -3.89
C MET A 107 0.62 -4.07 -3.40
N ASP A 108 0.24 -5.12 -2.67
CA ASP A 108 -1.07 -5.32 -2.07
C ASP A 108 -1.33 -4.50 -0.79
N ASP A 109 -0.27 -4.04 -0.11
CA ASP A 109 -0.35 -3.17 1.06
C ASP A 109 -0.56 -1.71 0.65
N PHE A 110 -1.49 -1.01 1.29
CA PHE A 110 -1.66 0.44 1.08
C PHE A 110 -2.01 1.18 2.37
N ILE A 111 -1.69 2.46 2.40
CA ILE A 111 -1.94 3.34 3.53
C ILE A 111 -2.45 4.70 3.08
N LEU A 112 -3.50 5.17 3.72
CA LEU A 112 -4.07 6.52 3.59
C LEU A 112 -3.73 7.33 4.82
N ILE A 113 -3.21 8.53 4.66
CA ILE A 113 -2.80 9.40 5.77
C ILE A 113 -3.54 10.73 5.69
N GLY A 114 -4.03 11.21 6.82
CA GLY A 114 -4.75 12.48 6.89
C GLY A 114 -4.79 13.08 8.29
N SER A 115 -5.48 14.21 8.38
CA SER A 115 -5.56 15.01 9.62
C SER A 115 -6.68 14.57 10.55
N ARG A 116 -7.81 14.09 10.01
CA ARG A 116 -9.05 13.81 10.76
C ARG A 116 -9.48 12.35 10.61
N LYS A 117 -9.76 11.69 11.72
CA LYS A 117 -10.17 10.27 11.75
C LYS A 117 -11.42 9.98 10.90
N ALA A 118 -12.42 10.88 10.95
CA ALA A 118 -13.66 10.74 10.17
C ALA A 118 -13.40 10.82 8.66
N ASP A 119 -12.53 11.74 8.22
CA ASP A 119 -12.20 11.94 6.82
C ASP A 119 -11.39 10.75 6.26
N VAL A 120 -10.37 10.28 6.99
CA VAL A 120 -9.57 9.11 6.61
C VAL A 120 -10.43 7.84 6.57
N ARG A 121 -11.35 7.67 7.54
CA ARG A 121 -12.32 6.55 7.51
C ARG A 121 -13.24 6.60 6.30
N LYS A 122 -13.74 7.78 5.95
CA LYS A 122 -14.58 7.98 4.76
C LYS A 122 -13.80 7.68 3.49
N ALA A 123 -12.58 8.20 3.38
CA ALA A 123 -11.67 7.94 2.26
C ALA A 123 -11.41 6.44 2.07
N MET A 124 -11.11 5.73 3.17
CA MET A 124 -10.89 4.28 3.14
C MET A 124 -12.11 3.53 2.62
N LYS A 125 -13.31 3.83 3.10
CA LYS A 125 -14.55 3.20 2.61
C LYS A 125 -14.80 3.46 1.14
N LEU A 126 -14.54 4.68 0.65
CA LEU A 126 -14.69 5.03 -0.76
C LEU A 126 -13.66 4.31 -1.64
N LEU A 127 -12.41 4.21 -1.18
CA LEU A 127 -11.37 3.47 -1.89
C LEU A 127 -11.69 1.97 -1.97
N VAL A 128 -12.12 1.35 -0.86
CA VAL A 128 -12.55 -0.06 -0.82
C VAL A 128 -13.68 -0.30 -1.81
N LYS A 129 -14.68 0.58 -1.83
CA LYS A 129 -15.80 0.51 -2.79
C LYS A 129 -15.29 0.60 -4.23
N TYR A 130 -14.43 1.58 -4.53
CA TYR A 130 -13.84 1.76 -5.85
C TYR A 130 -13.07 0.51 -6.31
N MET A 131 -12.20 -0.03 -5.44
CA MET A 131 -11.42 -1.23 -5.76
C MET A 131 -12.31 -2.44 -6.04
N ASN A 132 -13.39 -2.60 -5.29
CA ASN A 132 -14.35 -3.68 -5.50
C ASN A 132 -15.15 -3.51 -6.82
N GLU A 133 -15.75 -2.35 -7.04
CA GLU A 133 -16.65 -2.12 -8.19
C GLU A 133 -15.92 -1.96 -9.52
N TYR A 134 -14.76 -1.29 -9.51
CA TYR A 134 -14.04 -0.94 -10.75
C TYR A 134 -12.86 -1.85 -11.06
N LEU A 135 -12.21 -2.41 -10.04
CA LEU A 135 -11.02 -3.24 -10.20
C LEU A 135 -11.26 -4.73 -9.87
N ASP A 136 -12.46 -5.12 -9.44
CA ASP A 136 -12.78 -6.48 -8.96
C ASP A 136 -11.83 -6.96 -7.86
N LEU A 137 -11.27 -6.03 -7.08
CA LEU A 137 -10.34 -6.33 -5.99
C LEU A 137 -11.05 -6.24 -4.65
N THR A 138 -10.84 -7.24 -3.80
CA THR A 138 -11.38 -7.27 -2.45
C THR A 138 -10.32 -6.86 -1.45
N VAL A 139 -10.55 -5.80 -0.69
CA VAL A 139 -9.71 -5.42 0.44
C VAL A 139 -10.10 -6.27 1.64
N LYS A 140 -9.11 -6.73 2.42
CA LYS A 140 -9.35 -7.48 3.66
C LYS A 140 -10.22 -6.66 4.62
N PRO A 141 -11.21 -7.28 5.31
CA PRO A 141 -12.15 -6.54 6.16
C PRO A 141 -11.53 -6.00 7.44
N ASP A 142 -10.39 -6.52 7.84
CA ASP A 142 -9.64 -6.20 9.07
C ASP A 142 -8.67 -5.01 8.90
N TRP A 143 -8.91 -4.14 7.91
CA TRP A 143 -8.12 -2.92 7.75
C TRP A 143 -8.15 -2.06 9.02
N LYS A 144 -7.01 -1.43 9.33
CA LYS A 144 -6.81 -0.68 10.57
C LYS A 144 -6.94 0.82 10.35
N LEU A 145 -7.54 1.49 11.34
CA LEU A 145 -7.60 2.95 11.42
C LEU A 145 -7.03 3.39 12.77
N PHE A 146 -5.87 4.02 12.77
CA PHE A 146 -5.13 4.36 13.98
C PHE A 146 -4.60 5.78 13.96
N ARG A 147 -4.29 6.31 15.14
CA ARG A 147 -3.56 7.57 15.29
C ARG A 147 -2.08 7.28 15.11
N ILE A 148 -1.44 8.00 14.19
CA ILE A 148 0.01 7.87 13.97
C ILE A 148 0.75 8.34 15.21
N ASP A 149 1.89 7.70 15.47
CA ASP A 149 2.82 8.04 16.55
C ASP A 149 3.02 9.56 16.67
N TRP A 150 3.01 10.05 17.89
CA TRP A 150 3.32 11.43 18.25
C TRP A 150 3.94 11.50 19.65
N ILE A 151 4.75 12.50 19.85
CA ILE A 151 5.50 12.71 21.09
C ILE A 151 4.85 13.86 21.85
N ASP A 152 4.57 13.68 23.15
CA ASP A 152 4.06 14.73 24.01
C ASP A 152 5.18 15.67 24.50
N LYS A 153 4.82 16.65 25.33
CA LYS A 153 5.77 17.62 25.89
C LYS A 153 6.80 16.98 26.86
N GLU A 154 6.49 15.81 27.37
CA GLU A 154 7.31 15.03 28.31
C GLU A 154 8.22 14.04 27.57
N GLY A 155 8.18 14.01 26.22
CA GLY A 155 8.97 13.10 25.39
C GLY A 155 8.39 11.70 25.26
N LYS A 156 7.16 11.45 25.71
CA LYS A 156 6.53 10.14 25.66
C LYS A 156 5.82 9.90 24.34
N HIS A 157 6.02 8.71 23.77
CA HIS A 157 5.34 8.27 22.56
C HIS A 157 3.88 7.86 22.84
N HIS A 158 2.99 8.28 21.97
CA HIS A 158 1.56 7.92 21.95
C HIS A 158 1.14 7.56 20.53
N GLY A 159 0.08 6.75 20.39
CA GLY A 159 -0.40 6.28 19.10
C GLY A 159 0.36 5.04 18.63
N GLU A 160 0.35 4.79 17.33
CA GLU A 160 0.97 3.62 16.72
C GLU A 160 1.93 4.05 15.61
N PRO A 161 3.12 3.40 15.47
CA PRO A 161 3.99 3.62 14.33
C PRO A 161 3.35 3.07 13.04
N ILE A 162 3.75 3.62 11.90
CA ILE A 162 3.39 3.04 10.61
C ILE A 162 4.23 1.78 10.41
N ASP A 163 3.56 0.62 10.41
CA ASP A 163 4.21 -0.67 10.15
C ASP A 163 4.02 -1.06 8.68
N MET A 164 5.07 -0.87 7.86
CA MET A 164 5.04 -1.14 6.43
C MET A 164 6.42 -1.58 5.91
N MET A 165 6.45 -2.48 4.91
CA MET A 165 7.69 -2.95 4.27
C MET A 165 8.74 -3.52 5.23
N GLY A 166 8.32 -4.05 6.38
CA GLY A 166 9.23 -4.60 7.38
C GLY A 166 9.81 -3.59 8.36
N PHE A 167 9.39 -2.34 8.27
CA PHE A 167 9.80 -1.25 9.16
C PHE A 167 8.64 -0.75 10.00
N LYS A 168 8.96 -0.28 11.20
CA LYS A 168 8.10 0.54 12.05
C LYS A 168 8.60 1.98 12.00
N ILE A 169 7.79 2.86 11.46
CA ILE A 169 8.14 4.27 11.24
C ILE A 169 7.45 5.10 12.32
N TYR A 170 8.25 5.62 13.24
CA TYR A 170 7.86 6.55 14.28
C TYR A 170 8.02 8.00 13.81
N ARG A 171 7.57 8.94 14.62
CA ARG A 171 7.66 10.37 14.31
C ARG A 171 9.10 10.87 14.23
N ASP A 172 9.97 10.36 15.06
CA ASP A 172 11.38 10.78 15.23
C ASP A 172 12.37 9.77 14.63
N HIS A 173 12.07 8.47 14.64
CA HIS A 173 12.98 7.42 14.19
C HIS A 173 12.29 6.33 13.38
N THR A 174 13.06 5.37 12.89
CA THR A 174 12.55 4.20 12.16
C THR A 174 13.27 2.96 12.67
N GLU A 175 12.51 1.91 12.97
CA GLU A 175 13.02 0.63 13.43
C GLU A 175 12.76 -0.47 12.41
N VAL A 176 13.65 -1.45 12.34
CA VAL A 176 13.38 -2.72 11.66
C VAL A 176 12.37 -3.51 12.51
N ARG A 177 11.36 -4.10 11.87
CA ARG A 177 10.39 -4.96 12.56
C ARG A 177 11.10 -6.06 13.34
N ARG A 178 10.79 -6.18 14.64
CA ARG A 178 11.46 -7.12 15.57
C ARG A 178 11.56 -8.55 15.02
N SER A 179 10.53 -9.03 14.32
CA SER A 179 10.53 -10.37 13.72
C SER A 179 11.62 -10.54 12.65
N ILE A 180 11.88 -9.50 11.84
CA ILE A 180 12.94 -9.50 10.82
C ILE A 180 14.31 -9.48 11.51
N PHE A 181 14.50 -8.59 12.49
CA PHE A 181 15.73 -8.52 13.26
C PHE A 181 16.06 -9.86 13.93
N LEU A 182 15.08 -10.47 14.62
CA LEU A 182 15.29 -11.76 15.28
C LEU A 182 15.57 -12.90 14.30
N ARG A 183 14.94 -12.89 13.11
CA ARG A 183 15.23 -13.86 12.05
C ARG A 183 16.67 -13.71 11.55
N GLY A 184 17.11 -12.49 11.25
CA GLY A 184 18.50 -12.18 10.88
C GLY A 184 19.49 -12.65 11.94
N ARG A 185 19.27 -12.25 13.22
CA ARG A 185 20.12 -12.69 14.34
C ARG A 185 20.23 -14.21 14.43
N ARG A 186 19.11 -14.94 14.31
CA ARG A 186 19.11 -16.42 14.34
C ARG A 186 19.91 -17.01 13.18
N ALA A 187 19.79 -16.43 11.97
CA ALA A 187 20.55 -16.86 10.81
C ALA A 187 22.06 -16.66 11.01
N PHE A 188 22.48 -15.50 11.53
CA PHE A 188 23.89 -15.22 11.83
C PHE A 188 24.45 -16.16 12.90
N VAL A 189 23.72 -16.39 14.01
CA VAL A 189 24.14 -17.33 15.05
C VAL A 189 24.27 -18.76 14.50
N LYS A 190 23.34 -19.17 13.64
CA LYS A 190 23.40 -20.48 12.97
C LYS A 190 24.62 -20.56 12.05
N ALA A 191 24.87 -19.54 11.22
CA ALA A 191 26.02 -19.48 10.33
C ALA A 191 27.35 -19.55 11.10
N GLY A 192 27.50 -18.82 12.23
CA GLY A 192 28.68 -18.90 13.10
C GLY A 192 28.93 -20.33 13.60
N LYS A 193 27.90 -21.02 14.11
CA LYS A 193 27.99 -22.40 14.55
C LYS A 193 28.40 -23.39 13.45
N TYR A 194 28.02 -23.14 12.19
CA TYR A 194 28.44 -23.95 11.04
C TYR A 194 29.89 -23.69 10.69
N ALA A 195 30.32 -22.43 10.70
CA ALA A 195 31.70 -22.03 10.45
C ALA A 195 32.68 -22.65 11.50
N GLU A 196 32.31 -22.58 12.80
CA GLU A 196 33.08 -23.20 13.88
C GLU A 196 33.26 -24.73 13.69
N LYS A 197 32.31 -25.39 13.05
CA LYS A 197 32.34 -26.83 12.77
C LYS A 197 32.93 -27.16 11.41
N GLY A 198 33.51 -26.21 10.68
CA GLY A 198 34.03 -26.41 9.33
C GLY A 198 33.00 -26.87 8.30
N LYS A 199 31.70 -26.62 8.54
CA LYS A 199 30.59 -27.01 7.66
C LYS A 199 30.17 -25.87 6.76
N ALA A 200 29.73 -26.20 5.53
CA ALA A 200 29.15 -25.21 4.63
C ALA A 200 27.90 -24.53 5.25
N ILE A 201 27.79 -23.21 5.10
CA ILE A 201 26.66 -22.44 5.57
C ILE A 201 25.49 -22.71 4.59
N PRO A 202 24.35 -23.24 5.07
CA PRO A 202 23.20 -23.41 4.19
C PRO A 202 22.63 -22.04 3.81
N LEU A 203 22.45 -21.82 2.49
CA LEU A 203 21.82 -20.64 1.91
C LEU A 203 20.35 -20.53 2.28
#